data_e0e3475b56f3f432d8e8855a90391346
#
_entry.id   e0e3475b56f3f432d8e8855a90391346
#
_cell.length_a   1.000
_cell.length_b   1.000
_cell.length_c   1.000
_cell.angle_alpha   90.00
_cell.angle_beta   90.00
_cell.angle_gamma   90.00
#
_symmetry.space_group_name_H-M   'P 1'
#
loop_
_entity.id
_entity.type
_entity.pdbx_description
1 polymer ?
#
loop_
_entity_poly.entity_id
_entity_poly.type
_entity_poly.pdbx_seq_one_letter_code
_entity_poly.pdbx_strand_id
1 'polypeptide(L)'
;VITTDKTGSSTAKGDVTYTVKAGDEAVFDEDDFEKFYSNKCGGSFKYVEFSRPDSAFNNAGTLYSRYGKRSETAFTRSSLPGTTFGYDSYEDADYSLDDLSFVADKSFSGSVELSFTVYGGTGTRTNQNATGTLVITTGTSAGTSRYVGNIRYNTTPGTALQINANDIARLFRKYTSGEALQYLTLTSVPATGSLYYNYYNTSKYGSAQMPLTASTAGNVVFSY
;
A
#
# COMPACT_ATOMS: atom_id res chain seq x y z
N VAL A 1 4.94 -8.86 -11.13
CA VAL A 1 3.77 -9.40 -11.84
C VAL A 1 2.88 -10.02 -10.79
N ILE A 2 1.78 -9.36 -10.47
CA ILE A 2 0.76 -9.93 -9.60
C ILE A 2 -0.06 -10.87 -10.46
N THR A 3 0.11 -12.17 -10.28
CA THR A 3 -0.80 -13.17 -10.85
C THR A 3 -1.91 -13.38 -9.82
N THR A 4 -3.07 -12.82 -10.07
CA THR A 4 -4.28 -13.20 -9.34
C THR A 4 -4.78 -14.49 -9.93
N ASP A 5 -4.65 -15.59 -9.21
CA ASP A 5 -5.31 -16.84 -9.55
C ASP A 5 -6.82 -16.68 -9.40
N LYS A 6 -7.47 -16.73 -10.56
CA LYS A 6 -8.91 -16.61 -10.72
C LYS A 6 -9.54 -17.99 -10.63
N THR A 7 -9.90 -18.40 -9.43
CA THR A 7 -10.80 -19.54 -9.24
C THR A 7 -11.79 -19.27 -8.13
N GLY A 8 -13.03 -18.97 -8.52
CA GLY A 8 -14.16 -18.82 -7.60
C GLY A 8 -15.05 -17.67 -8.01
N SER A 9 -16.09 -17.99 -8.76
CA SER A 9 -17.15 -17.10 -9.22
C SER A 9 -17.81 -16.33 -8.06
N SER A 10 -17.50 -15.06 -7.96
CA SER A 10 -18.42 -14.00 -7.58
C SER A 10 -17.79 -12.71 -8.08
N THR A 11 -18.34 -12.15 -9.12
CA THR A 11 -17.85 -10.91 -9.76
C THR A 11 -18.34 -9.70 -8.99
N ALA A 12 -17.86 -9.51 -7.78
CA ALA A 12 -17.93 -8.20 -7.15
C ALA A 12 -16.92 -7.30 -7.90
N LYS A 13 -17.43 -6.41 -8.73
CA LYS A 13 -16.66 -5.52 -9.58
C LYS A 13 -16.46 -4.20 -8.82
N GLY A 14 -15.37 -4.10 -8.06
CA GLY A 14 -14.97 -2.87 -7.39
C GLY A 14 -13.92 -2.09 -8.19
N ASP A 15 -13.80 -0.82 -7.88
CA ASP A 15 -12.72 0.04 -8.38
C ASP A 15 -11.41 -0.25 -7.64
N VAL A 16 -11.50 -0.55 -6.34
CA VAL A 16 -10.41 -1.06 -5.49
C VAL A 16 -10.87 -2.35 -4.83
N THR A 17 -10.08 -3.40 -4.87
CA THR A 17 -10.46 -4.73 -4.40
C THR A 17 -9.41 -5.38 -3.54
N TYR A 18 -9.84 -5.96 -2.41
CA TYR A 18 -9.00 -6.75 -1.52
C TYR A 18 -9.61 -8.13 -1.28
N THR A 19 -8.75 -9.11 -1.10
CA THR A 19 -9.15 -10.45 -0.66
C THR A 19 -8.57 -10.70 0.72
N VAL A 20 -9.43 -11.13 1.65
CA VAL A 20 -9.04 -11.40 3.03
C VAL A 20 -9.57 -12.77 3.46
N LYS A 21 -8.84 -13.48 4.29
CA LYS A 21 -9.34 -14.66 4.96
C LYS A 21 -10.19 -14.26 6.17
N ALA A 22 -11.25 -15.01 6.43
CA ALA A 22 -12.08 -14.80 7.63
C ALA A 22 -11.22 -14.82 8.90
N GLY A 23 -11.32 -13.76 9.70
CA GLY A 23 -10.55 -13.56 10.91
C GLY A 23 -9.17 -12.92 10.71
N ASP A 24 -8.74 -12.67 9.47
CA ASP A 24 -7.45 -12.05 9.16
C ASP A 24 -7.62 -10.56 8.83
N GLU A 25 -6.51 -9.86 8.66
CA GLU A 25 -6.41 -8.46 8.32
C GLU A 25 -6.11 -8.27 6.82
N ALA A 26 -6.80 -7.33 6.18
CA ALA A 26 -6.46 -6.79 4.88
C ALA A 26 -5.94 -5.36 5.06
N VAL A 27 -4.65 -5.14 4.88
CA VAL A 27 -4.03 -3.81 4.89
C VAL A 27 -4.25 -3.14 3.54
N PHE A 28 -4.70 -1.89 3.53
CA PHE A 28 -4.96 -1.16 2.31
C PHE A 28 -3.66 -0.56 1.74
N ASP A 29 -3.63 -0.47 0.41
CA ASP A 29 -2.54 0.13 -0.34
C ASP A 29 -2.96 1.51 -0.84
N GLU A 30 -2.30 2.56 -0.37
CA GLU A 30 -2.58 3.91 -0.84
C GLU A 30 -2.38 4.06 -2.35
N ASP A 31 -1.44 3.28 -2.94
CA ASP A 31 -1.18 3.27 -4.37
C ASP A 31 -2.37 2.73 -5.20
N ASP A 32 -3.23 1.87 -4.62
CA ASP A 32 -4.46 1.41 -5.29
C ASP A 32 -5.47 2.54 -5.45
N PHE A 33 -5.57 3.41 -4.44
CA PHE A 33 -6.44 4.60 -4.48
C PHE A 33 -5.83 5.70 -5.37
N GLU A 34 -4.51 5.89 -5.35
CA GLU A 34 -3.83 6.79 -6.27
C GLU A 34 -4.03 6.38 -7.71
N LYS A 35 -3.88 5.11 -8.02
CA LYS A 35 -4.10 4.55 -9.35
C LYS A 35 -5.55 4.75 -9.82
N PHE A 36 -6.51 4.51 -8.92
CA PHE A 36 -7.92 4.81 -9.21
C PHE A 36 -8.12 6.28 -9.54
N TYR A 37 -7.61 7.19 -8.70
CA TYR A 37 -7.73 8.63 -8.90
C TYR A 37 -7.04 9.10 -10.19
N SER A 38 -5.82 8.67 -10.42
CA SER A 38 -5.03 9.01 -11.62
C SER A 38 -5.75 8.60 -12.91
N ASN A 39 -6.38 7.42 -12.91
CA ASN A 39 -7.15 6.94 -14.06
C ASN A 39 -8.44 7.74 -14.32
N LYS A 40 -9.04 8.36 -13.30
CA LYS A 40 -10.30 9.10 -13.40
C LYS A 40 -10.09 10.60 -13.61
N CYS A 41 -9.18 11.19 -12.87
CA CYS A 41 -9.02 12.65 -12.80
C CYS A 41 -7.70 13.13 -13.38
N GLY A 42 -6.66 12.27 -13.38
CA GLY A 42 -5.28 12.70 -13.59
C GLY A 42 -4.77 13.58 -12.44
N GLY A 43 -3.46 13.66 -12.27
CA GLY A 43 -2.86 14.47 -11.21
C GLY A 43 -2.68 13.70 -9.88
N SER A 44 -2.39 14.45 -8.82
CA SER A 44 -2.06 13.88 -7.51
C SER A 44 -3.30 13.76 -6.63
N PHE A 45 -3.39 12.67 -5.96
CA PHE A 45 -4.34 12.34 -4.91
C PHE A 45 -3.86 12.94 -3.57
N LYS A 46 -4.76 13.35 -2.72
CA LYS A 46 -4.46 13.93 -1.39
C LYS A 46 -4.98 13.06 -0.26
N TYR A 47 -6.27 12.76 -0.28
CA TYR A 47 -6.90 11.96 0.75
C TYR A 47 -8.15 11.23 0.22
N VAL A 48 -8.59 10.24 0.95
CA VAL A 48 -9.85 9.53 0.72
C VAL A 48 -10.78 9.69 1.91
N GLU A 49 -12.08 9.75 1.62
CA GLU A 49 -13.16 9.61 2.59
C GLU A 49 -14.00 8.39 2.25
N PHE A 50 -14.41 7.64 3.26
CA PHE A 50 -15.35 6.55 3.07
C PHE A 50 -16.76 6.96 3.47
N SER A 51 -17.74 6.48 2.73
CA SER A 51 -19.13 6.70 3.06
C SER A 51 -19.53 5.85 4.28
N ARG A 52 -20.76 6.08 4.76
CA ARG A 52 -21.31 5.29 5.87
C ARG A 52 -21.43 3.82 5.47
N PRO A 53 -20.77 2.89 6.18
CA PRO A 53 -20.92 1.46 5.93
C PRO A 53 -22.37 1.02 6.13
N ASP A 54 -22.80 0.08 5.34
CA ASP A 54 -24.09 -0.61 5.58
C ASP A 54 -23.97 -1.67 6.69
N SER A 55 -25.06 -2.36 6.98
CA SER A 55 -25.05 -3.41 7.98
C SER A 55 -24.26 -4.65 7.53
N ALA A 56 -24.24 -4.95 6.25
CA ALA A 56 -23.49 -6.08 5.72
C ALA A 56 -22.00 -5.88 5.90
N PHE A 57 -21.49 -4.68 5.58
CA PHE A 57 -20.09 -4.33 5.77
C PHE A 57 -19.68 -4.41 7.25
N ASN A 58 -20.49 -3.85 8.16
CA ASN A 58 -20.19 -3.89 9.61
C ASN A 58 -20.23 -5.29 10.20
N ASN A 59 -21.07 -6.18 9.67
CA ASN A 59 -21.11 -7.59 10.09
C ASN A 59 -19.96 -8.41 9.51
N ALA A 60 -19.37 -7.96 8.39
CA ALA A 60 -18.25 -8.62 7.75
C ALA A 60 -16.91 -8.34 8.43
N GLY A 61 -16.78 -7.22 9.14
CA GLY A 61 -15.56 -6.84 9.81
C GLY A 61 -15.54 -5.38 10.25
N THR A 62 -14.36 -4.90 10.62
CA THR A 62 -14.15 -3.53 11.11
C THR A 62 -12.94 -2.91 10.45
N LEU A 63 -13.06 -1.62 10.11
CA LEU A 63 -11.92 -0.82 9.69
C LEU A 63 -11.16 -0.30 10.91
N TYR A 64 -9.85 -0.34 10.82
CA TYR A 64 -8.94 0.17 11.84
C TYR A 64 -7.88 1.05 11.23
N SER A 65 -7.52 2.13 11.93
CA SER A 65 -6.19 2.73 11.77
C SER A 65 -5.27 2.12 12.81
N ARG A 66 -4.07 1.72 12.36
CA ARG A 66 -3.01 1.15 13.21
C ARG A 66 -3.45 -0.10 14.01
N TYR A 67 -4.10 -1.04 13.34
CA TYR A 67 -4.52 -2.29 13.96
C TYR A 67 -3.37 -3.01 14.68
N GLY A 68 -3.65 -3.49 15.89
CA GLY A 68 -2.65 -4.17 16.73
C GLY A 68 -1.59 -3.24 17.37
N LYS A 69 -1.70 -1.92 17.22
CA LYS A 69 -0.80 -0.94 17.85
C LYS A 69 -1.44 -0.26 19.07
N ARG A 70 -0.58 0.33 19.91
CA ARG A 70 -1.03 1.10 21.08
C ARG A 70 -1.99 2.26 20.74
N SER A 71 -1.85 2.82 19.53
CA SER A 71 -2.68 3.91 19.01
C SER A 71 -3.74 3.44 18.01
N GLU A 72 -4.18 2.19 18.13
CA GLU A 72 -5.26 1.63 17.33
C GLU A 72 -6.55 2.42 17.48
N THR A 73 -7.21 2.67 16.35
CA THR A 73 -8.52 3.30 16.31
C THR A 73 -9.46 2.46 15.45
N ALA A 74 -10.54 1.96 16.04
CA ALA A 74 -11.60 1.25 15.33
C ALA A 74 -12.64 2.24 14.81
N PHE A 75 -13.01 2.13 13.53
CA PHE A 75 -14.03 2.97 12.91
C PHE A 75 -15.39 2.29 12.97
N THR A 76 -16.35 3.00 13.52
CA THR A 76 -17.74 2.59 13.54
C THR A 76 -18.51 3.15 12.35
N ARG A 77 -19.74 2.67 12.17
CA ARG A 77 -20.66 3.20 11.16
C ARG A 77 -20.89 4.72 11.26
N SER A 78 -20.77 5.29 12.45
CA SER A 78 -20.99 6.72 12.69
C SER A 78 -19.72 7.56 12.66
N SER A 79 -18.56 6.97 12.98
CA SER A 79 -17.29 7.70 13.00
C SER A 79 -16.54 7.70 11.67
N LEU A 80 -16.84 6.76 10.77
CA LEU A 80 -16.15 6.67 9.49
C LEU A 80 -16.52 7.82 8.52
N PRO A 81 -17.79 8.22 8.36
CA PRO A 81 -18.13 9.33 7.46
C PRO A 81 -17.53 10.65 7.91
N GLY A 82 -16.89 11.38 6.99
CA GLY A 82 -16.20 12.64 7.25
C GLY A 82 -14.81 12.50 7.87
N THR A 83 -14.36 11.26 8.12
CA THR A 83 -12.96 11.00 8.48
C THR A 83 -12.11 10.93 7.23
N THR A 84 -10.99 11.65 7.22
CA THR A 84 -10.07 11.75 6.10
C THR A 84 -8.85 10.86 6.30
N PHE A 85 -8.44 10.15 5.23
CA PHE A 85 -7.27 9.29 5.21
C PHE A 85 -6.29 9.81 4.15
N GLY A 86 -5.17 10.34 4.59
CA GLY A 86 -4.18 11.04 3.76
C GLY A 86 -3.27 10.08 3.01
N TYR A 87 -2.92 10.49 1.80
CA TYR A 87 -1.88 9.89 0.96
C TYR A 87 -0.53 10.55 1.25
N ASP A 88 0.53 9.76 1.27
CA ASP A 88 1.93 10.22 1.40
C ASP A 88 2.11 11.32 2.47
N SER A 89 1.61 11.05 3.67
CA SER A 89 1.73 11.97 4.83
C SER A 89 1.05 13.34 4.62
N TYR A 90 -0.07 13.39 3.90
CA TYR A 90 -0.86 14.60 3.78
C TYR A 90 -1.29 15.12 5.16
N GLU A 91 -0.70 16.25 5.58
CA GLU A 91 -0.74 16.75 6.97
C GLU A 91 -2.14 17.17 7.46
N ASP A 92 -3.04 17.53 6.52
CA ASP A 92 -4.39 17.96 6.87
C ASP A 92 -5.39 16.80 7.03
N ALA A 93 -4.97 15.53 6.85
CA ALA A 93 -5.83 14.39 7.06
C ALA A 93 -5.85 13.92 8.52
N ASP A 94 -6.97 13.34 8.95
CA ASP A 94 -7.13 12.82 10.31
C ASP A 94 -6.23 11.61 10.58
N TYR A 95 -6.04 10.75 9.56
CA TYR A 95 -5.23 9.54 9.62
C TYR A 95 -4.45 9.32 8.33
N SER A 96 -3.38 8.52 8.39
CA SER A 96 -2.69 8.03 7.19
C SER A 96 -3.46 6.87 6.57
N LEU A 97 -3.58 6.88 5.24
CA LEU A 97 -4.20 5.78 4.49
C LEU A 97 -3.37 4.49 4.57
N ASP A 98 -2.05 4.59 4.66
CA ASP A 98 -1.14 3.45 4.84
C ASP A 98 -1.34 2.70 6.17
N ASP A 99 -1.91 3.38 7.17
CA ASP A 99 -2.22 2.79 8.47
C ASP A 99 -3.62 2.14 8.51
N LEU A 100 -4.38 2.22 7.40
CA LEU A 100 -5.75 1.74 7.36
C LEU A 100 -5.82 0.26 6.95
N SER A 101 -6.61 -0.50 7.67
CA SER A 101 -6.85 -1.92 7.39
C SER A 101 -8.29 -2.33 7.68
N PHE A 102 -8.71 -3.43 7.07
CA PHE A 102 -9.97 -4.10 7.38
C PHE A 102 -9.69 -5.43 8.07
N VAL A 103 -10.21 -5.60 9.26
CA VAL A 103 -10.12 -6.87 10.00
C VAL A 103 -11.43 -7.62 9.81
N ALA A 104 -11.34 -8.74 9.10
CA ALA A 104 -12.50 -9.56 8.78
C ALA A 104 -13.04 -10.28 10.03
N ASP A 105 -14.36 -10.36 10.17
CA ASP A 105 -14.96 -11.23 11.17
C ASP A 105 -14.66 -12.72 10.85
N LYS A 106 -14.55 -13.55 11.89
CA LYS A 106 -14.26 -14.99 11.73
C LYS A 106 -15.35 -15.75 10.99
N SER A 107 -16.55 -15.21 10.97
CA SER A 107 -17.70 -15.77 10.24
C SER A 107 -17.88 -15.15 8.85
N PHE A 108 -17.07 -14.16 8.47
CA PHE A 108 -17.24 -13.49 7.20
C PHE A 108 -17.04 -14.44 6.02
N SER A 109 -18.03 -14.46 5.13
CA SER A 109 -17.98 -15.19 3.87
C SER A 109 -18.68 -14.38 2.77
N GLY A 110 -18.16 -14.43 1.56
CA GLY A 110 -18.70 -13.71 0.42
C GLY A 110 -17.98 -12.39 0.16
N SER A 111 -18.71 -11.34 -0.16
CA SER A 111 -18.18 -10.05 -0.56
C SER A 111 -18.99 -8.93 0.05
N VAL A 112 -18.32 -7.84 0.42
CA VAL A 112 -18.93 -6.60 0.90
C VAL A 112 -18.34 -5.40 0.19
N GLU A 113 -19.12 -4.33 0.12
CA GLU A 113 -18.78 -3.12 -0.60
C GLU A 113 -18.83 -1.90 0.31
N LEU A 114 -17.95 -0.95 0.07
CA LEU A 114 -17.93 0.35 0.73
C LEU A 114 -17.60 1.43 -0.30
N SER A 115 -18.46 2.42 -0.43
CA SER A 115 -18.20 3.55 -1.32
C SER A 115 -17.14 4.47 -0.71
N PHE A 116 -16.30 5.03 -1.55
CA PHE A 116 -15.30 6.01 -1.16
C PHE A 116 -15.24 7.17 -2.17
N THR A 117 -14.72 8.30 -1.73
CA THR A 117 -14.40 9.44 -2.59
C THR A 117 -12.94 9.82 -2.36
N VAL A 118 -12.17 9.87 -3.42
CA VAL A 118 -10.79 10.37 -3.41
C VAL A 118 -10.77 11.82 -3.84
N TYR A 119 -10.00 12.61 -3.14
CA TYR A 119 -9.85 14.04 -3.36
C TYR A 119 -8.40 14.35 -3.72
N GLY A 120 -8.21 15.19 -4.71
CA GLY A 120 -6.89 15.57 -5.15
C GLY A 120 -6.92 16.92 -5.86
N GLY A 121 -5.86 17.18 -6.59
CA GLY A 121 -5.69 18.38 -7.41
C GLY A 121 -4.33 19.00 -7.23
N THR A 122 -3.73 19.42 -8.36
CA THR A 122 -2.49 20.18 -8.41
C THR A 122 -2.68 21.42 -9.27
N GLY A 123 -2.10 22.54 -8.89
CA GLY A 123 -2.10 23.76 -9.66
C GLY A 123 -3.50 24.38 -9.83
N THR A 124 -3.86 24.75 -11.05
CA THR A 124 -5.14 25.42 -11.38
C THR A 124 -6.38 24.51 -11.34
N ARG A 125 -6.19 23.20 -11.19
CA ARG A 125 -7.27 22.22 -11.04
C ARG A 125 -7.45 21.87 -9.56
N THR A 126 -7.93 22.82 -8.78
CA THR A 126 -8.29 22.61 -7.38
C THR A 126 -9.65 21.89 -7.30
N ASN A 127 -9.73 20.92 -6.39
CA ASN A 127 -10.97 20.21 -6.02
C ASN A 127 -11.52 19.22 -7.07
N GLN A 128 -10.69 18.43 -7.69
CA GLN A 128 -11.17 17.25 -8.41
C GLN A 128 -11.36 16.09 -7.42
N ASN A 129 -12.49 15.42 -7.54
CA ASN A 129 -12.77 14.22 -6.78
C ASN A 129 -13.27 13.10 -7.71
N ALA A 130 -13.09 11.86 -7.28
CA ALA A 130 -13.64 10.70 -7.94
C ALA A 130 -14.22 9.75 -6.90
N THR A 131 -15.46 9.31 -7.13
CA THR A 131 -16.11 8.31 -6.27
C THR A 131 -15.91 6.92 -6.86
N GLY A 132 -15.59 5.98 -5.99
CA GLY A 132 -15.38 4.58 -6.32
C GLY A 132 -15.99 3.64 -5.30
N THR A 133 -15.85 2.34 -5.57
CA THR A 133 -16.30 1.25 -4.71
C THR A 133 -15.13 0.39 -4.30
N LEU A 134 -14.90 0.30 -2.99
CA LEU A 134 -14.02 -0.66 -2.35
C LEU A 134 -14.78 -1.97 -2.18
N VAL A 135 -14.24 -3.07 -2.67
CA VAL A 135 -14.79 -4.41 -2.51
C VAL A 135 -13.83 -5.27 -1.70
N ILE A 136 -14.35 -5.87 -0.64
CA ILE A 136 -13.61 -6.85 0.16
C ILE A 136 -14.28 -8.20 0.02
N THR A 137 -13.50 -9.19 -0.42
CA THR A 137 -14.01 -10.56 -0.67
C THR A 137 -13.26 -11.54 0.20
N THR A 138 -14.00 -12.52 0.78
CA THR A 138 -13.34 -13.65 1.43
C THR A 138 -12.69 -14.55 0.39
N GLY A 139 -11.42 -14.88 0.64
CA GLY A 139 -10.67 -15.86 -0.12
C GLY A 139 -10.14 -16.94 0.81
N THR A 140 -9.96 -18.13 0.28
CA THR A 140 -9.10 -19.09 0.93
C THR A 140 -7.68 -18.60 0.72
N SER A 141 -7.08 -17.98 1.74
CA SER A 141 -5.64 -17.76 1.73
C SER A 141 -4.95 -19.11 1.61
N ALA A 142 -4.65 -19.51 0.40
CA ALA A 142 -3.73 -20.58 0.17
C ALA A 142 -2.36 -20.06 0.56
N GLY A 143 -1.90 -20.45 1.75
CA GLY A 143 -0.51 -20.39 2.13
C GLY A 143 -0.04 -19.01 2.59
N THR A 144 0.70 -19.02 3.63
CA THR A 144 1.60 -17.99 4.14
C THR A 144 2.66 -17.61 3.09
N SER A 145 2.25 -17.05 1.96
CA SER A 145 3.16 -16.25 1.19
C SER A 145 3.30 -14.94 1.95
N ARG A 146 4.39 -14.79 2.65
CA ARG A 146 4.88 -13.49 3.13
C ARG A 146 5.30 -12.66 1.92
N TYR A 147 4.35 -12.46 1.01
CA TYR A 147 4.60 -11.59 -0.11
C TYR A 147 4.37 -10.17 0.33
N VAL A 148 5.40 -9.43 0.27
CA VAL A 148 5.51 -8.13 0.87
C VAL A 148 5.36 -7.02 -0.17
N GLY A 149 4.82 -7.33 -1.33
CA GLY A 149 4.54 -6.33 -2.36
C GLY A 149 5.74 -5.97 -3.24
N ASN A 150 5.51 -5.07 -4.19
CA ASN A 150 6.50 -4.57 -5.14
C ASN A 150 6.62 -3.07 -5.05
N ILE A 151 7.85 -2.57 -5.12
CA ILE A 151 8.13 -1.18 -5.41
C ILE A 151 8.51 -1.10 -6.89
N ARG A 152 7.90 -0.19 -7.62
CA ARG A 152 8.19 0.05 -9.03
C ARG A 152 8.76 1.45 -9.21
N TYR A 153 9.85 1.51 -9.92
CA TYR A 153 10.44 2.77 -10.35
C TYR A 153 10.48 2.82 -11.87
N ASN A 154 10.21 3.97 -12.43
CA ASN A 154 10.32 4.24 -13.85
C ASN A 154 11.55 5.11 -14.10
N THR A 155 12.38 4.72 -15.05
CA THR A 155 13.55 5.51 -15.45
C THR A 155 13.73 5.47 -16.97
N THR A 156 14.42 6.46 -17.48
CA THR A 156 14.81 6.50 -18.90
C THR A 156 16.10 5.69 -19.09
N PRO A 157 16.26 4.94 -20.19
CA PRO A 157 17.52 4.25 -20.48
C PRO A 157 18.75 5.18 -20.37
N GLY A 158 19.79 4.71 -19.70
CA GLY A 158 21.01 5.48 -19.47
C GLY A 158 20.96 6.49 -18.33
N THR A 159 19.82 6.61 -17.63
CA THR A 159 19.67 7.48 -16.48
C THR A 159 19.77 6.67 -15.18
N ALA A 160 20.55 7.17 -14.22
CA ALA A 160 20.59 6.56 -12.90
C ALA A 160 19.31 6.88 -12.11
N LEU A 161 18.77 5.87 -11.48
CA LEU A 161 17.63 5.96 -10.58
C LEU A 161 18.08 5.69 -9.16
N GLN A 162 17.69 6.54 -8.23
CA GLN A 162 17.90 6.31 -6.82
C GLN A 162 16.75 5.51 -6.22
N ILE A 163 17.07 4.37 -5.59
CA ILE A 163 16.10 3.62 -4.79
C ILE A 163 15.97 4.30 -3.43
N ASN A 164 14.74 4.69 -3.08
CA ASN A 164 14.49 5.39 -1.84
C ASN A 164 14.28 4.39 -0.69
N ALA A 165 15.05 4.54 0.37
CA ALA A 165 14.94 3.70 1.57
C ALA A 165 13.58 3.85 2.27
N ASN A 166 12.97 5.04 2.21
CA ASN A 166 11.64 5.28 2.78
C ASN A 166 10.54 4.48 2.08
N ASP A 167 10.63 4.27 0.76
CA ASP A 167 9.66 3.44 0.04
C ASP A 167 9.73 1.99 0.53
N ILE A 168 10.94 1.49 0.76
CA ILE A 168 11.15 0.13 1.31
C ILE A 168 10.65 0.04 2.74
N ALA A 169 10.93 1.05 3.57
CA ALA A 169 10.50 1.09 4.97
C ALA A 169 8.97 1.20 5.08
N ARG A 170 8.34 1.98 4.21
CA ARG A 170 6.89 2.10 4.11
C ARG A 170 6.26 0.76 3.74
N LEU A 171 6.78 0.10 2.70
CA LEU A 171 6.35 -1.22 2.29
C LEU A 171 6.51 -2.25 3.43
N PHE A 172 7.64 -2.24 4.12
CA PHE A 172 7.90 -3.15 5.25
C PHE A 172 6.90 -2.93 6.39
N ARG A 173 6.68 -1.69 6.80
CA ARG A 173 5.70 -1.33 7.85
C ARG A 173 4.29 -1.80 7.53
N LYS A 174 3.90 -1.67 6.28
CA LYS A 174 2.59 -2.10 5.79
C LYS A 174 2.33 -3.60 6.01
N TYR A 175 3.36 -4.43 5.85
CA TYR A 175 3.23 -5.89 5.94
C TYR A 175 3.71 -6.50 7.26
N THR A 176 4.27 -5.72 8.16
CA THR A 176 4.78 -6.18 9.45
C THR A 176 4.04 -5.57 10.63
N SER A 177 2.81 -5.09 10.41
CA SER A 177 2.03 -4.42 11.44
C SER A 177 2.77 -3.22 12.07
N GLY A 178 3.53 -2.47 11.23
CA GLY A 178 4.19 -1.22 11.61
C GLY A 178 5.55 -1.39 12.31
N GLU A 179 6.18 -2.56 12.22
CA GLU A 179 7.55 -2.72 12.69
C GLU A 179 8.50 -1.83 11.88
N ALA A 180 9.52 -1.30 12.55
CA ALA A 180 10.56 -0.52 11.88
C ALA A 180 11.48 -1.44 11.07
N LEU A 181 11.75 -1.07 9.82
CA LEU A 181 12.78 -1.72 9.01
C LEU A 181 14.14 -1.47 9.68
N GLN A 182 14.90 -2.51 9.92
CA GLN A 182 16.24 -2.42 10.53
C GLN A 182 17.33 -2.65 9.50
N TYR A 183 17.13 -3.60 8.64
CA TYR A 183 18.08 -3.93 7.57
C TYR A 183 17.38 -4.58 6.38
N LEU A 184 18.03 -4.52 5.24
CA LEU A 184 17.61 -5.11 3.99
C LEU A 184 18.75 -5.94 3.40
N THR A 185 18.44 -7.11 2.85
CA THR A 185 19.33 -7.89 2.00
C THR A 185 18.71 -8.08 0.63
N LEU A 186 19.54 -8.06 -0.40
CA LEU A 186 19.10 -8.34 -1.77
C LEU A 186 19.31 -9.82 -2.06
N THR A 187 18.30 -10.49 -2.58
CA THR A 187 18.41 -11.91 -2.97
C THR A 187 18.86 -12.09 -4.41
N SER A 188 18.72 -11.04 -5.23
CA SER A 188 19.16 -11.03 -6.64
C SER A 188 19.41 -9.61 -7.12
N VAL A 189 20.10 -9.49 -8.25
CA VAL A 189 20.25 -8.24 -8.99
C VAL A 189 19.46 -8.30 -10.30
N PRO A 190 19.09 -7.15 -10.89
CA PRO A 190 18.33 -7.13 -12.14
C PRO A 190 19.13 -7.80 -13.27
N ALA A 191 18.42 -8.50 -14.16
CA ALA A 191 19.00 -9.10 -15.36
C ALA A 191 19.44 -8.04 -16.40
N THR A 192 18.83 -6.86 -16.34
CA THR A 192 19.14 -5.72 -17.21
C THR A 192 19.45 -4.50 -16.37
N GLY A 193 20.46 -3.74 -16.79
CA GLY A 193 21.00 -2.64 -16.00
C GLY A 193 21.98 -3.09 -14.92
N SER A 194 22.50 -2.15 -14.17
CA SER A 194 23.44 -2.41 -13.07
C SER A 194 22.97 -1.72 -11.80
N LEU A 195 23.09 -2.41 -10.69
CA LEU A 195 22.77 -1.88 -9.38
C LEU A 195 24.04 -1.46 -8.67
N TYR A 196 24.02 -0.29 -8.05
CA TYR A 196 25.18 0.26 -7.35
C TYR A 196 24.83 0.73 -5.96
N TYR A 197 25.73 0.55 -5.02
CA TYR A 197 25.78 1.29 -3.79
C TYR A 197 26.61 2.56 -3.98
N ASN A 198 26.11 3.73 -3.53
CA ASN A 198 26.80 5.03 -3.69
C ASN A 198 27.19 5.41 -5.11
N TYR A 199 26.30 5.27 -6.07
CA TYR A 199 26.61 5.49 -7.51
C TYR A 199 27.24 6.86 -7.83
N TYR A 200 26.82 7.93 -7.19
CA TYR A 200 27.38 9.27 -7.39
C TYR A 200 28.33 9.71 -6.29
N ASN A 201 28.87 8.80 -5.51
CA ASN A 201 29.70 9.23 -4.40
C ASN A 201 31.05 9.77 -4.86
N THR A 202 31.15 11.11 -4.77
CA THR A 202 32.39 11.84 -4.82
C THR A 202 32.85 12.14 -3.40
N SER A 203 33.31 11.14 -2.67
CA SER A 203 34.05 11.27 -1.41
C SER A 203 33.35 11.89 -0.17
N LYS A 204 32.10 12.33 -0.23
CA LYS A 204 31.46 13.00 0.92
C LYS A 204 31.21 12.09 2.13
N TYR A 205 31.16 10.78 1.94
CA TYR A 205 30.87 9.79 2.99
C TYR A 205 31.88 8.62 3.04
N GLY A 206 33.03 8.77 2.44
CA GLY A 206 34.15 7.82 2.62
C GLY A 206 34.03 6.45 1.94
N SER A 207 32.92 6.13 1.30
CA SER A 207 32.69 4.83 0.64
C SER A 207 32.71 5.01 -0.88
N ALA A 208 33.57 4.28 -1.56
CA ALA A 208 33.61 4.28 -3.03
C ALA A 208 32.31 3.69 -3.62
N GLN A 209 32.00 4.09 -4.85
CA GLN A 209 30.95 3.44 -5.65
C GLN A 209 31.24 1.95 -5.74
N MET A 210 30.25 1.12 -5.37
CA MET A 210 30.39 -0.34 -5.39
C MET A 210 29.29 -0.96 -6.27
N PRO A 211 29.64 -1.66 -7.36
CA PRO A 211 28.68 -2.43 -8.12
C PRO A 211 28.20 -3.64 -7.30
N LEU A 212 26.89 -3.85 -7.27
CA LEU A 212 26.29 -5.02 -6.67
C LEU A 212 26.07 -6.08 -7.77
N THR A 213 26.72 -7.21 -7.60
CA THR A 213 26.65 -8.34 -8.52
C THR A 213 25.84 -9.49 -7.90
N ALA A 214 25.48 -10.49 -8.68
CA ALA A 214 24.77 -11.67 -8.18
C ALA A 214 25.55 -12.39 -7.05
N SER A 215 26.87 -12.34 -7.08
CA SER A 215 27.72 -12.93 -6.05
C SER A 215 27.84 -12.10 -4.77
N THR A 216 27.60 -10.78 -4.86
CA THR A 216 27.74 -9.87 -3.70
C THR A 216 26.41 -9.48 -3.11
N ALA A 217 25.31 -9.48 -3.88
CA ALA A 217 24.01 -9.00 -3.44
C ALA A 217 23.51 -9.71 -2.16
N GLY A 218 23.60 -11.03 -2.11
CA GLY A 218 23.15 -11.82 -0.94
C GLY A 218 23.96 -11.62 0.34
N ASN A 219 25.14 -11.01 0.22
CA ASN A 219 26.08 -10.81 1.34
C ASN A 219 26.11 -9.35 1.83
N VAL A 220 25.42 -8.44 1.15
CA VAL A 220 25.40 -7.04 1.54
C VAL A 220 24.16 -6.77 2.37
N VAL A 221 24.37 -6.23 3.55
CA VAL A 221 23.31 -5.79 4.47
C VAL A 221 23.27 -4.26 4.44
N PHE A 222 22.12 -3.72 4.10
CA PHE A 222 21.86 -2.28 4.16
C PHE A 222 21.11 -1.98 5.45
N SER A 223 21.71 -1.20 6.34
CA SER A 223 21.02 -0.69 7.54
C SER A 223 20.10 0.47 7.18
N TYR A 224 19.00 0.56 7.89
CA TYR A 224 18.01 1.64 7.76
C TYR A 224 18.11 2.57 8.97
#